data_08b29293b118be51a77ab9f67cca71e7
#
_entry.id   08b29293b118be51a77ab9f67cca71e7
#
_cell.length_a   1.000
_cell.length_b   1.000
_cell.length_c   1.000
_cell.angle_alpha   90.00
_cell.angle_beta   90.00
_cell.angle_gamma   90.00
#
_symmetry.space_group_name_H-M   'P 1'
#
loop_
_entity.id
_entity.type
_entity.pdbx_description
1 polymer ?
#
loop_
_entity_poly.entity_id
_entity_poly.type
_entity_poly.pdbx_seq_one_letter_code
_entity_poly.pdbx_strand_id
1 'polypeptide(L)'
;ERESFEDPATAAYMNEHFVPVKVDREERPDIDAIYMEAVQSMTGQGGWPLTVFLDPDGVPFHGGTYFPPDSSRGMPSFMTVMEAVVKAFDERREEIRAQSENVRTRLGAVALISAPQGGIDPGLPAERASAITASADLEHGGFGPAPKFPPASVLDFLLARGETAPVEVTLDRMAAGGIYDQIGGGFSRYSVDDLWLVP
;
A
#
# COMPACT_ATOMS: atom_id res chain seq x y z
N GLU A 1 2.29 -4.58 17.05
CA GLU A 1 3.21 -3.96 18.00
C GLU A 1 3.67 -4.95 19.07
N ARG A 2 2.76 -5.53 19.86
CA ARG A 2 3.09 -6.42 21.00
C ARG A 2 3.89 -7.67 20.61
N GLU A 3 3.63 -8.23 19.45
CA GLU A 3 4.22 -9.50 19.03
C GLU A 3 5.71 -9.39 18.66
N SER A 4 6.15 -8.24 18.13
CA SER A 4 7.52 -8.09 17.63
C SER A 4 8.29 -6.99 18.37
N PHE A 5 7.72 -5.78 18.51
CA PHE A 5 8.45 -4.63 19.07
C PHE A 5 8.54 -4.64 20.61
N GLU A 6 7.60 -5.30 21.29
CA GLU A 6 7.63 -5.42 22.76
C GLU A 6 8.38 -6.68 23.25
N ASP A 7 8.82 -7.56 22.33
CA ASP A 7 9.68 -8.67 22.68
C ASP A 7 11.07 -8.17 23.13
N PRO A 8 11.54 -8.52 24.34
CA PRO A 8 12.78 -7.97 24.87
C PRO A 8 14.03 -8.26 24.03
N ALA A 9 14.09 -9.44 23.38
CA ALA A 9 15.23 -9.79 22.53
C ALA A 9 15.25 -8.98 21.25
N THR A 10 14.09 -8.85 20.60
CA THR A 10 13.90 -8.04 19.41
C THR A 10 14.18 -6.56 19.69
N ALA A 11 13.68 -6.04 20.81
CA ALA A 11 13.91 -4.66 21.22
C ALA A 11 15.39 -4.38 21.52
N ALA A 12 16.08 -5.30 22.21
CA ALA A 12 17.50 -5.18 22.50
C ALA A 12 18.33 -5.13 21.20
N TYR A 13 18.09 -6.06 20.27
CA TYR A 13 18.79 -6.10 18.99
C TYR A 13 18.52 -4.83 18.17
N MET A 14 17.28 -4.39 18.12
CA MET A 14 16.89 -3.17 17.40
C MET A 14 17.60 -1.92 17.96
N ASN A 15 17.66 -1.78 19.29
CA ASN A 15 18.32 -0.65 19.95
C ASN A 15 19.86 -0.68 19.83
N GLU A 16 20.46 -1.87 19.70
CA GLU A 16 21.91 -2.03 19.53
C GLU A 16 22.35 -1.66 18.11
N HIS A 17 21.59 -2.03 17.10
CA HIS A 17 22.00 -1.94 15.69
C HIS A 17 21.35 -0.81 14.91
N PHE A 18 20.27 -0.22 15.41
CA PHE A 18 19.52 0.82 14.72
C PHE A 18 19.24 2.03 15.60
N VAL A 19 18.87 3.12 14.99
CA VAL A 19 18.22 4.27 15.65
C VAL A 19 16.72 4.16 15.34
N PRO A 20 15.91 3.51 16.19
CA PRO A 20 14.50 3.31 15.93
C PRO A 20 13.73 4.62 16.10
N VAL A 21 12.95 4.99 15.10
CA VAL A 21 12.09 6.17 15.11
C VAL A 21 10.66 5.73 14.88
N LYS A 22 9.77 6.02 15.83
CA LYS A 22 8.33 5.78 15.67
C LYS A 22 7.69 7.05 15.11
N VAL A 23 7.03 6.90 13.96
CA VAL A 23 6.30 8.00 13.30
C VAL A 23 4.81 7.78 13.50
N ASP A 24 4.14 8.75 14.09
CA ASP A 24 2.68 8.80 14.11
C ASP A 24 2.22 9.44 12.79
N ARG A 25 1.54 8.66 11.96
CA ARG A 25 1.08 9.09 10.64
C ARG A 25 -0.03 10.16 10.71
N GLU A 26 -0.74 10.25 11.82
CA GLU A 26 -1.77 11.30 12.01
C GLU A 26 -1.11 12.65 12.33
N GLU A 27 0.01 12.62 13.06
CA GLU A 27 0.79 13.82 13.36
C GLU A 27 1.74 14.21 12.23
N ARG A 28 2.31 13.21 11.53
CA ARG A 28 3.30 13.40 10.46
C ARG A 28 2.91 12.67 9.17
N PRO A 29 1.76 13.05 8.57
CA PRO A 29 1.31 12.47 7.30
C PRO A 29 2.27 12.74 6.15
N ASP A 30 3.05 13.81 6.21
CA ASP A 30 4.10 14.16 5.26
C ASP A 30 5.21 13.10 5.20
N ILE A 31 5.69 12.65 6.37
CA ILE A 31 6.70 11.60 6.49
C ILE A 31 6.12 10.25 6.05
N ASP A 32 4.92 9.92 6.53
CA ASP A 32 4.24 8.67 6.18
C ASP A 32 4.06 8.53 4.66
N ALA A 33 3.58 9.58 4.00
CA ALA A 33 3.36 9.57 2.56
C ALA A 33 4.65 9.31 1.75
N ILE A 34 5.75 9.98 2.10
CA ILE A 34 7.03 9.81 1.41
C ILE A 34 7.55 8.36 1.54
N TYR A 35 7.55 7.81 2.75
CA TYR A 35 8.07 6.47 2.97
C TYR A 35 7.10 5.37 2.51
N MET A 36 5.81 5.62 2.52
CA MET A 36 4.82 4.72 1.91
C MET A 36 5.04 4.60 0.41
N GLU A 37 5.23 5.73 -0.28
CA GLU A 37 5.52 5.74 -1.71
C GLU A 37 6.84 5.02 -2.03
N ALA A 38 7.87 5.25 -1.22
CA ALA A 38 9.14 4.54 -1.37
C ALA A 38 8.98 3.02 -1.24
N VAL A 39 8.27 2.55 -0.20
CA VAL A 39 8.02 1.11 -0.01
C VAL A 39 7.19 0.53 -1.13
N GLN A 40 6.14 1.21 -1.57
CA GLN A 40 5.34 0.79 -2.73
C GLN A 40 6.18 0.67 -4.00
N SER A 41 7.09 1.62 -4.24
CA SER A 41 7.97 1.58 -5.42
C SER A 41 8.98 0.42 -5.39
N MET A 42 9.42 0.00 -4.19
CA MET A 42 10.38 -1.10 -4.00
C MET A 42 9.73 -2.48 -3.99
N THR A 43 8.54 -2.60 -3.38
CA THR A 43 7.91 -3.90 -3.10
C THR A 43 6.66 -4.18 -3.94
N GLY A 44 6.12 -3.16 -4.61
CA GLY A 44 4.82 -3.23 -5.29
C GLY A 44 3.61 -3.20 -4.35
N GLN A 45 3.82 -3.14 -3.05
CA GLN A 45 2.77 -3.16 -2.02
C GLN A 45 2.99 -2.06 -0.99
N GLY A 46 1.90 -1.55 -0.43
CA GLY A 46 1.91 -0.59 0.66
C GLY A 46 0.84 -0.91 1.69
N GLY A 47 0.93 -0.32 2.86
CA GLY A 47 -0.02 -0.51 3.94
C GLY A 47 0.64 -0.35 5.30
N TRP A 48 -0.18 -0.43 6.34
CA TRP A 48 0.28 -0.39 7.73
C TRP A 48 0.08 -1.74 8.42
N PRO A 49 0.97 -2.09 9.37
CA PRO A 49 2.14 -1.33 9.82
C PRO A 49 3.17 -1.13 8.71
N LEU A 50 3.88 -0.01 8.73
CA LEU A 50 4.94 0.30 7.78
C LEU A 50 6.28 0.32 8.52
N THR A 51 7.24 -0.47 8.05
CA THR A 51 8.62 -0.47 8.55
C THR A 51 9.57 -0.15 7.41
N VAL A 52 10.45 0.82 7.62
CA VAL A 52 11.39 1.28 6.59
C VAL A 52 12.79 1.37 7.18
N PHE A 53 13.77 0.83 6.47
CA PHE A 53 15.18 0.94 6.81
C PHE A 53 15.83 2.01 5.94
N LEU A 54 16.46 2.96 6.62
CA LEU A 54 17.03 4.15 6.02
C LEU A 54 18.56 4.14 6.14
N ASP A 55 19.22 4.73 5.17
CA ASP A 55 20.62 5.07 5.31
C ASP A 55 20.79 6.31 6.23
N PRO A 56 22.03 6.72 6.58
CA PRO A 56 22.27 7.90 7.42
C PRO A 56 21.75 9.23 6.83
N ASP A 57 21.50 9.28 5.53
CA ASP A 57 20.95 10.45 4.85
C ASP A 57 19.42 10.43 4.81
N GLY A 58 18.78 9.43 5.44
CA GLY A 58 17.33 9.26 5.51
C GLY A 58 16.71 8.68 4.24
N VAL A 59 17.54 8.12 3.35
CA VAL A 59 17.03 7.52 2.10
C VAL A 59 16.70 6.04 2.31
N PRO A 60 15.47 5.60 1.94
CA PRO A 60 15.07 4.22 2.14
C PRO A 60 15.78 3.27 1.18
N PHE A 61 16.26 2.15 1.70
CA PHE A 61 16.87 1.08 0.92
C PHE A 61 16.20 -0.29 1.12
N HIS A 62 15.42 -0.45 2.17
CA HIS A 62 14.60 -1.64 2.40
C HIS A 62 13.36 -1.28 3.21
N GLY A 63 12.28 -2.04 3.05
CA GLY A 63 11.06 -1.83 3.83
C GLY A 63 10.00 -2.87 3.52
N GLY A 64 8.94 -2.82 4.29
CA GLY A 64 7.77 -3.68 4.14
C GLY A 64 6.67 -3.28 5.09
N THR A 65 5.55 -4.00 5.02
CA THR A 65 4.38 -3.68 5.85
C THR A 65 4.39 -4.45 7.16
N TYR A 66 4.23 -5.74 7.13
CA TYR A 66 4.18 -6.57 8.32
C TYR A 66 5.31 -7.60 8.32
N PHE A 67 6.00 -7.72 9.44
CA PHE A 67 6.97 -8.77 9.71
C PHE A 67 6.54 -9.56 10.94
N PRO A 68 6.33 -10.89 10.82
CA PRO A 68 5.91 -11.72 11.94
C PRO A 68 7.00 -11.87 13.00
N PRO A 69 6.65 -12.27 14.23
CA PRO A 69 7.63 -12.54 15.31
C PRO A 69 8.47 -13.77 15.02
N ASP A 70 7.94 -14.75 14.29
CA ASP A 70 8.62 -15.98 13.89
C ASP A 70 8.56 -16.20 12.38
N SER A 71 9.41 -17.06 11.82
CA SER A 71 9.46 -17.39 10.39
C SER A 71 8.33 -18.35 10.00
N SER A 72 7.12 -18.09 10.44
CA SER A 72 5.92 -18.84 10.10
C SER A 72 5.28 -18.32 8.80
N ARG A 73 4.46 -19.15 8.18
CA ARG A 73 3.67 -18.79 6.99
C ARG A 73 4.48 -18.34 5.77
N GLY A 74 5.74 -18.79 5.66
CA GLY A 74 6.59 -18.49 4.50
C GLY A 74 7.16 -17.06 4.46
N MET A 75 6.98 -16.28 5.51
CA MET A 75 7.58 -14.95 5.67
C MET A 75 8.75 -15.01 6.66
N PRO A 76 9.83 -14.24 6.46
CA PRO A 76 10.91 -14.13 7.43
C PRO A 76 10.41 -13.42 8.70
N SER A 77 10.95 -13.80 9.87
CA SER A 77 10.68 -13.09 11.11
C SER A 77 11.27 -11.67 11.07
N PHE A 78 10.74 -10.78 11.91
CA PHE A 78 11.28 -9.44 12.02
C PHE A 78 12.76 -9.43 12.43
N MET A 79 13.16 -10.32 13.34
CA MET A 79 14.56 -10.51 13.73
C MET A 79 15.42 -10.90 12.51
N THR A 80 15.00 -11.90 11.74
CA THR A 80 15.72 -12.35 10.54
C THR A 80 15.89 -11.21 9.52
N VAL A 81 14.87 -10.37 9.36
CA VAL A 81 14.96 -9.20 8.47
C VAL A 81 15.98 -8.20 8.99
N MET A 82 15.95 -7.86 10.28
CA MET A 82 16.91 -6.93 10.88
C MET A 82 18.36 -7.43 10.75
N GLU A 83 18.61 -8.72 11.04
CA GLU A 83 19.93 -9.34 10.88
C GLU A 83 20.43 -9.26 9.41
N ALA A 84 19.53 -9.55 8.48
CA ALA A 84 19.85 -9.46 7.04
C ALA A 84 20.16 -8.02 6.60
N VAL A 85 19.43 -7.04 7.15
CA VAL A 85 19.66 -5.61 6.87
C VAL A 85 21.00 -5.15 7.44
N VAL A 86 21.33 -5.48 8.69
CA VAL A 86 22.63 -5.16 9.30
C VAL A 86 23.76 -5.75 8.48
N LYS A 87 23.67 -7.05 8.18
CA LYS A 87 24.67 -7.73 7.36
C LYS A 87 24.84 -7.08 5.98
N ALA A 88 23.73 -6.77 5.31
CA ALA A 88 23.77 -6.11 4.00
C ALA A 88 24.40 -4.71 4.09
N PHE A 89 24.07 -3.94 5.14
CA PHE A 89 24.63 -2.61 5.35
C PHE A 89 26.15 -2.63 5.58
N ASP A 90 26.65 -3.64 6.29
CA ASP A 90 28.09 -3.80 6.55
C ASP A 90 28.86 -4.33 5.33
N GLU A 91 28.32 -5.34 4.66
CA GLU A 91 29.03 -6.06 3.59
C GLU A 91 28.83 -5.44 2.19
N ARG A 92 27.69 -4.74 1.93
CA ARG A 92 27.27 -4.27 0.60
C ARG A 92 26.90 -2.79 0.57
N ARG A 93 27.66 -1.98 1.28
CA ARG A 93 27.37 -0.54 1.45
C ARG A 93 27.26 0.23 0.14
N GLU A 94 28.08 -0.09 -0.86
CA GLU A 94 28.03 0.58 -2.17
C GLU A 94 26.79 0.20 -2.98
N GLU A 95 26.33 -1.07 -2.88
CA GLU A 95 25.08 -1.50 -3.52
C GLU A 95 23.87 -0.80 -2.89
N ILE A 96 23.85 -0.68 -1.56
CA ILE A 96 22.81 0.04 -0.83
C ILE A 96 22.78 1.51 -1.26
N ARG A 97 23.94 2.18 -1.35
CA ARG A 97 24.02 3.57 -1.84
C ARG A 97 23.46 3.72 -3.25
N ALA A 98 23.82 2.82 -4.16
CA ALA A 98 23.31 2.86 -5.52
C ALA A 98 21.77 2.65 -5.56
N GLN A 99 21.26 1.77 -4.72
CA GLN A 99 19.82 1.54 -4.59
C GLN A 99 19.11 2.76 -3.99
N SER A 100 19.63 3.34 -2.91
CA SER A 100 19.13 4.57 -2.30
C SER A 100 19.04 5.71 -3.32
N GLU A 101 20.08 5.92 -4.13
CA GLU A 101 20.07 6.97 -5.15
C GLU A 101 19.02 6.73 -6.24
N ASN A 102 18.77 5.47 -6.62
CA ASN A 102 17.68 5.14 -7.53
C ASN A 102 16.29 5.46 -6.93
N VAL A 103 16.08 5.14 -5.66
CA VAL A 103 14.83 5.48 -4.94
C VAL A 103 14.68 6.99 -4.84
N ARG A 104 15.72 7.72 -4.46
CA ARG A 104 15.73 9.18 -4.38
C ARG A 104 15.39 9.84 -5.71
N THR A 105 15.95 9.34 -6.81
CA THR A 105 15.67 9.85 -8.15
C THR A 105 14.20 9.64 -8.52
N ARG A 106 13.63 8.49 -8.22
CA ARG A 106 12.20 8.18 -8.48
C ARG A 106 11.28 9.07 -7.65
N LEU A 107 11.52 9.18 -6.35
CA LEU A 107 10.74 10.04 -5.46
C LEU A 107 10.84 11.52 -5.89
N GLY A 108 12.03 11.97 -6.27
CA GLY A 108 12.23 13.32 -6.81
C GLY A 108 11.47 13.58 -8.11
N ALA A 109 11.33 12.58 -8.98
CA ALA A 109 10.56 12.70 -10.22
C ALA A 109 9.06 12.81 -9.95
N VAL A 110 8.55 12.12 -8.94
CA VAL A 110 7.12 12.21 -8.53
C VAL A 110 6.82 13.55 -7.86
N ALA A 111 7.74 14.07 -7.03
CA ALA A 111 7.61 15.38 -6.40
C ALA A 111 7.62 16.55 -7.41
N LEU A 112 8.14 16.31 -8.63
CA LEU A 112 8.14 17.26 -9.74
C LEU A 112 6.89 17.13 -10.63
N ILE A 113 5.72 16.81 -10.08
CA ILE A 113 4.47 16.95 -10.82
C ILE A 113 4.30 18.44 -11.13
N SER A 114 4.83 18.84 -12.26
CA SER A 114 4.60 20.17 -12.80
C SER A 114 3.12 20.31 -13.11
N ALA A 115 2.48 21.35 -12.61
CA ALA A 115 1.13 21.67 -13.03
C ALA A 115 1.10 21.72 -14.57
N PRO A 116 0.13 21.07 -15.23
CA PRO A 116 0.06 21.08 -16.68
C PRO A 116 0.01 22.53 -17.17
N GLN A 117 0.94 22.91 -18.06
CA GLN A 117 0.91 24.20 -18.71
C GLN A 117 -0.25 24.20 -19.69
N GLY A 118 -1.38 24.79 -19.33
CA GLY A 118 -2.54 24.86 -20.22
C GLY A 118 -3.89 24.68 -19.54
N GLY A 119 -3.91 24.51 -18.21
CA GLY A 119 -5.14 24.29 -17.45
C GLY A 119 -5.63 22.83 -17.50
N ILE A 120 -6.79 22.59 -16.90
CA ILE A 120 -7.41 21.26 -16.85
C ILE A 120 -8.13 21.02 -18.18
N ASP A 121 -7.81 19.91 -18.86
CA ASP A 121 -8.53 19.49 -20.06
C ASP A 121 -9.99 19.15 -19.69
N PRO A 122 -10.99 19.83 -20.26
CA PRO A 122 -12.40 19.51 -20.03
C PRO A 122 -12.79 18.09 -20.45
N GLY A 123 -12.04 17.48 -21.37
CA GLY A 123 -12.25 16.10 -21.85
C GLY A 123 -11.73 15.02 -20.90
N LEU A 124 -10.80 15.37 -20.01
CA LEU A 124 -10.15 14.43 -19.09
C LEU A 124 -11.13 13.58 -18.26
N PRO A 125 -12.21 14.12 -17.68
CA PRO A 125 -13.15 13.30 -16.92
C PRO A 125 -13.86 12.22 -17.77
N ALA A 126 -14.19 12.51 -19.01
CA ALA A 126 -14.81 11.53 -19.91
C ALA A 126 -13.82 10.44 -20.32
N GLU A 127 -12.58 10.81 -20.65
CA GLU A 127 -11.51 9.87 -20.95
C GLU A 127 -11.26 8.92 -19.75
N ARG A 128 -11.19 9.47 -18.54
CA ARG A 128 -10.97 8.67 -17.32
C ARG A 128 -12.15 7.76 -16.99
N ALA A 129 -13.39 8.22 -17.19
CA ALA A 129 -14.57 7.38 -17.03
C ALA A 129 -14.52 6.17 -17.98
N SER A 130 -14.22 6.41 -19.27
CA SER A 130 -14.09 5.33 -20.25
C SER A 130 -12.97 4.35 -19.91
N ALA A 131 -11.81 4.83 -19.46
CA ALA A 131 -10.69 3.97 -19.05
C ALA A 131 -11.03 3.11 -17.82
N ILE A 132 -11.71 3.67 -16.83
CA ILE A 132 -12.18 2.95 -15.64
C ILE A 132 -13.23 1.91 -16.04
N THR A 133 -14.24 2.29 -16.84
CA THR A 133 -15.27 1.36 -17.33
C THR A 133 -14.64 0.18 -18.08
N ALA A 134 -13.62 0.42 -18.91
CA ALA A 134 -12.91 -0.64 -19.63
C ALA A 134 -12.13 -1.60 -18.71
N SER A 135 -11.81 -1.22 -17.48
CA SER A 135 -11.12 -2.05 -16.49
C SER A 135 -12.07 -2.79 -15.53
N ALA A 136 -13.38 -2.58 -15.65
CA ALA A 136 -14.37 -3.18 -14.79
C ALA A 136 -14.49 -4.70 -15.02
N ASP A 137 -14.63 -5.45 -13.94
CA ASP A 137 -15.02 -6.86 -13.96
C ASP A 137 -16.55 -6.94 -14.06
N LEU A 138 -17.04 -7.15 -15.28
CA LEU A 138 -18.50 -7.23 -15.53
C LEU A 138 -19.11 -8.60 -15.17
N GLU A 139 -18.31 -9.58 -14.79
CA GLU A 139 -18.79 -10.89 -14.34
C GLU A 139 -18.97 -10.92 -12.81
N HIS A 140 -17.96 -10.47 -12.08
CA HIS A 140 -17.95 -10.54 -10.62
C HIS A 140 -18.09 -9.18 -9.93
N GLY A 141 -18.06 -8.08 -10.69
CA GLY A 141 -18.09 -6.72 -10.16
C GLY A 141 -16.74 -6.26 -9.56
N GLY A 142 -16.60 -4.96 -9.45
CA GLY A 142 -15.37 -4.33 -8.97
C GLY A 142 -14.34 -4.09 -10.06
N PHE A 143 -13.11 -3.79 -9.64
CA PHE A 143 -11.99 -3.41 -10.51
C PHE A 143 -10.72 -4.10 -10.02
N GLY A 144 -10.09 -4.87 -10.89
CA GLY A 144 -8.88 -5.62 -10.57
C GLY A 144 -9.12 -6.91 -9.76
N PRO A 145 -8.05 -7.65 -9.44
CA PRO A 145 -8.10 -8.93 -8.73
C PRO A 145 -8.29 -8.74 -7.21
N ALA A 146 -8.52 -9.86 -6.51
CA ALA A 146 -8.55 -9.92 -5.06
C ALA A 146 -7.18 -9.51 -4.44
N PRO A 147 -7.17 -8.94 -3.21
CA PRO A 147 -8.36 -8.57 -2.41
C PRO A 147 -9.12 -7.37 -2.98
N LYS A 148 -10.45 -7.48 -3.04
CA LYS A 148 -11.31 -6.43 -3.58
C LYS A 148 -11.84 -5.52 -2.46
N PHE A 149 -11.67 -4.22 -2.63
CA PHE A 149 -12.22 -3.19 -1.74
C PHE A 149 -13.46 -2.55 -2.36
N PRO A 150 -14.51 -2.23 -1.58
CA PRO A 150 -15.63 -1.45 -2.07
C PRO A 150 -15.17 -0.11 -2.66
N PRO A 151 -15.29 0.09 -4.00
CA PRO A 151 -14.68 1.24 -4.68
C PRO A 151 -15.62 2.45 -4.71
N ALA A 152 -16.09 2.92 -3.54
CA ALA A 152 -17.16 3.91 -3.42
C ALA A 152 -16.92 5.17 -4.25
N SER A 153 -15.74 5.77 -4.18
CA SER A 153 -15.43 6.99 -4.94
C SER A 153 -15.39 6.78 -6.46
N VAL A 154 -15.00 5.58 -6.89
CA VAL A 154 -15.02 5.19 -8.32
C VAL A 154 -16.46 5.03 -8.79
N LEU A 155 -17.31 4.38 -8.00
CA LEU A 155 -18.72 4.20 -8.32
C LEU A 155 -19.45 5.54 -8.38
N ASP A 156 -19.24 6.45 -7.44
CA ASP A 156 -19.79 7.81 -7.45
C ASP A 156 -19.36 8.59 -8.70
N PHE A 157 -18.09 8.51 -9.05
CA PHE A 157 -17.58 9.16 -10.26
C PHE A 157 -18.22 8.62 -11.53
N LEU A 158 -18.33 7.30 -11.67
CA LEU A 158 -18.97 6.66 -12.83
C LEU A 158 -20.45 7.01 -12.93
N LEU A 159 -21.19 7.01 -11.82
CA LEU A 159 -22.59 7.46 -11.76
C LEU A 159 -22.74 8.90 -12.22
N ALA A 160 -21.88 9.80 -11.75
CA ALA A 160 -21.88 11.19 -12.15
C ALA A 160 -21.58 11.38 -13.67
N ARG A 161 -20.97 10.38 -14.30
CA ARG A 161 -20.67 10.37 -15.75
C ARG A 161 -21.68 9.59 -16.58
N GLY A 162 -22.69 8.95 -15.95
CA GLY A 162 -23.71 8.16 -16.61
C GLY A 162 -23.27 6.73 -16.98
N GLU A 163 -22.15 6.28 -16.47
CA GLU A 163 -21.59 4.93 -16.68
C GLU A 163 -22.21 3.96 -15.68
N THR A 164 -23.46 3.51 -15.89
CA THR A 164 -24.22 2.74 -14.87
C THR A 164 -23.90 1.26 -14.86
N ALA A 165 -23.58 0.63 -15.99
CA ALA A 165 -23.40 -0.82 -16.09
C ALA A 165 -22.36 -1.40 -15.12
N PRO A 166 -21.11 -0.89 -15.03
CA PRO A 166 -20.13 -1.40 -14.08
C PRO A 166 -20.51 -1.12 -12.62
N VAL A 167 -21.27 -0.05 -12.38
CA VAL A 167 -21.76 0.31 -11.04
C VAL A 167 -22.82 -0.68 -10.58
N GLU A 168 -23.83 -0.95 -11.39
CA GLU A 168 -24.92 -1.88 -11.09
C GLU A 168 -24.39 -3.28 -10.80
N VAL A 169 -23.54 -3.82 -11.69
CA VAL A 169 -22.92 -5.13 -11.48
C VAL A 169 -22.11 -5.18 -10.17
N THR A 170 -21.32 -4.15 -9.89
CA THR A 170 -20.48 -4.11 -8.68
C THR A 170 -21.35 -4.08 -7.42
N LEU A 171 -22.35 -3.20 -7.37
CA LEU A 171 -23.24 -3.06 -6.21
C LEU A 171 -24.06 -4.32 -5.99
N ASP A 172 -24.61 -4.93 -7.04
CA ASP A 172 -25.39 -6.17 -6.95
C ASP A 172 -24.54 -7.32 -6.42
N ARG A 173 -23.29 -7.48 -6.93
CA ARG A 173 -22.40 -8.53 -6.47
C ARG A 173 -21.94 -8.33 -5.03
N MET A 174 -21.65 -7.10 -4.63
CA MET A 174 -21.32 -6.77 -3.25
C MET A 174 -22.50 -7.03 -2.31
N ALA A 175 -23.72 -6.61 -2.69
CA ALA A 175 -24.92 -6.80 -1.86
C ALA A 175 -25.34 -8.27 -1.73
N ALA A 176 -25.12 -9.08 -2.76
CA ALA A 176 -25.39 -10.51 -2.73
C ALA A 176 -24.24 -11.32 -2.10
N GLY A 177 -23.07 -10.72 -1.93
CA GLY A 177 -21.87 -11.37 -1.39
C GLY A 177 -21.82 -11.44 0.13
N GLY A 178 -20.87 -12.22 0.65
CA GLY A 178 -20.66 -12.37 2.09
C GLY A 178 -20.03 -11.15 2.76
N ILE A 179 -19.55 -10.17 1.99
CA ILE A 179 -19.07 -8.91 2.56
C ILE A 179 -20.18 -8.00 3.07
N TYR A 180 -21.44 -8.25 2.69
CA TYR A 180 -22.60 -7.53 3.21
C TYR A 180 -23.21 -8.29 4.39
N ASP A 181 -23.33 -7.62 5.53
CA ASP A 181 -24.02 -8.17 6.70
C ASP A 181 -25.54 -8.16 6.46
N GLN A 182 -26.10 -9.32 6.15
CA GLN A 182 -27.51 -9.49 5.83
C GLN A 182 -28.44 -9.28 7.05
N ILE A 183 -27.90 -9.25 8.26
CA ILE A 183 -28.67 -9.11 9.51
C ILE A 183 -28.51 -7.70 10.08
N GLY A 184 -27.27 -7.27 10.30
CA GLY A 184 -26.95 -5.97 10.90
C GLY A 184 -26.87 -4.84 9.89
N GLY A 185 -26.74 -5.15 8.60
CA GLY A 185 -26.47 -4.18 7.54
C GLY A 185 -25.01 -3.74 7.51
N GLY A 186 -24.63 -3.11 6.39
CA GLY A 186 -23.30 -2.61 6.17
C GLY A 186 -22.35 -3.58 5.47
N PHE A 187 -21.24 -3.05 4.99
CA PHE A 187 -20.26 -3.81 4.25
C PHE A 187 -18.98 -3.99 5.05
N SER A 188 -18.35 -5.14 4.95
CA SER A 188 -17.01 -5.38 5.41
C SER A 188 -16.02 -4.52 4.62
N ARG A 189 -14.83 -4.30 5.19
CA ARG A 189 -13.81 -3.42 4.62
C ARG A 189 -13.35 -3.87 3.23
N TYR A 190 -13.20 -5.19 3.02
CA TYR A 190 -12.76 -5.80 1.76
C TYR A 190 -13.19 -7.26 1.69
N SER A 191 -13.07 -7.86 0.50
CA SER A 191 -13.16 -9.30 0.29
C SER A 191 -11.79 -9.85 -0.06
N VAL A 192 -11.42 -11.00 0.51
CA VAL A 192 -10.16 -11.69 0.20
C VAL A 192 -10.24 -12.52 -1.08
N ASP A 193 -11.43 -12.67 -1.67
CA ASP A 193 -11.69 -13.36 -2.93
C ASP A 193 -12.29 -12.42 -4.00
N ASP A 194 -12.32 -12.91 -5.24
CA ASP A 194 -12.82 -12.13 -6.39
C ASP A 194 -14.36 -12.06 -6.46
N LEU A 195 -15.05 -12.89 -5.68
CA LEU A 195 -16.51 -13.09 -5.77
C LEU A 195 -17.30 -12.32 -4.69
N TRP A 196 -16.61 -11.56 -3.84
CA TRP A 196 -17.17 -10.83 -2.70
C TRP A 196 -17.77 -11.73 -1.59
N LEU A 197 -17.32 -12.98 -1.49
CA LEU A 197 -17.89 -13.96 -0.57
C LEU A 197 -17.25 -13.98 0.81
N VAL A 198 -15.95 -13.76 0.89
CA VAL A 198 -15.17 -13.88 2.14
C VAL A 198 -14.65 -12.51 2.56
N PRO A 199 -15.20 -11.93 3.63
CA PRO A 199 -14.76 -10.64 4.17
C PRO A 199 -13.39 -10.71 4.84
#